data_28533ff8bfadb2a47bd7dd7bcea865f6
#
_entry.id   28533ff8bfadb2a47bd7dd7bcea865f6
#
_cell.length_a   1.000
_cell.length_b   1.000
_cell.length_c   1.000
_cell.angle_alpha   90.00
_cell.angle_beta   90.00
_cell.angle_gamma   90.00
#
_symmetry.space_group_name_H-M   'P 1'
#
loop_
_entity.id
_entity.type
_entity.pdbx_description
1 polymer ?
#
loop_
_entity_poly.entity_id
_entity_poly.type
_entity_poly.pdbx_seq_one_letter_code
_entity_poly.pdbx_strand_id
1 'polypeptide(L)'
;PRTVEVSTGGVARTLRARHAVVLATGSTASIPAIPGLRESLPWTSRDVTNLHEVPDRVAIVGGGVVACEAAVWLQALGAQVTLLVAGEALLTRHEPFAGDLVAARLAESGVDVRTGIGVDRVHRSETVAPRTGHRHGGPVTLTVTVDGVTVDGGPLVVDEVVVATGRTPSTADLGLDTVGLTRDALRGPGYLRTDEHLAVQGVEGDWLYAVGDVTGRALLTHQGKYQGRIVGAVISARAEGRPLDAGPGPGPYADVADSPDGGTGPAVPQVVFTDPQVAAVGFVERDAWAAGIDVGTVEFDLGDVAGAALLRDGYTGRAKLVFDRSADVLVGATFVGPDVAELLHAATIAVVGRVPLATLWHAVPAYPTVSEVWLRLLEVRRGGG
;
A
#
# COMPACT_ATOMS: atom_id res chain seq x y z
N PRO A 1 10.05 21.18 -25.36
CA PRO A 1 10.58 20.33 -24.31
C PRO A 1 11.00 21.14 -23.10
N ARG A 2 10.84 20.61 -21.88
CA ARG A 2 11.19 21.21 -20.59
C ARG A 2 10.44 22.51 -20.25
N THR A 3 9.23 22.71 -20.75
CA THR A 3 8.35 23.82 -20.38
C THR A 3 7.14 23.29 -19.63
N VAL A 4 6.72 24.03 -18.60
CA VAL A 4 5.52 23.74 -17.81
C VAL A 4 4.65 25.00 -17.79
N GLU A 5 3.40 24.88 -18.19
CA GLU A 5 2.41 25.93 -18.06
C GLU A 5 1.73 25.84 -16.71
N VAL A 6 1.72 26.92 -15.96
CA VAL A 6 1.12 27.01 -14.63
C VAL A 6 0.07 28.11 -14.64
N SER A 7 -1.15 27.78 -14.23
CA SER A 7 -2.23 28.76 -14.04
C SER A 7 -2.52 28.95 -12.56
N THR A 8 -2.46 30.19 -12.08
CA THR A 8 -2.79 30.56 -10.71
C THR A 8 -3.65 31.82 -10.72
N GLY A 9 -4.85 31.74 -10.16
CA GLY A 9 -5.79 32.87 -10.12
C GLY A 9 -6.15 33.43 -11.51
N GLY A 10 -6.20 32.57 -12.53
CA GLY A 10 -6.50 32.97 -13.93
C GLY A 10 -5.30 33.54 -14.69
N VAL A 11 -4.12 33.62 -14.09
CA VAL A 11 -2.88 34.06 -14.74
C VAL A 11 -2.06 32.85 -15.16
N ALA A 12 -1.85 32.66 -16.46
CA ALA A 12 -0.97 31.64 -17.00
C ALA A 12 0.48 32.11 -17.02
N ARG A 13 1.41 31.22 -16.62
CA ARG A 13 2.86 31.42 -16.69
C ARG A 13 3.52 30.21 -17.30
N THR A 14 4.51 30.43 -18.16
CA THR A 14 5.36 29.36 -18.71
C THR A 14 6.69 29.31 -17.94
N LEU A 15 6.97 28.20 -17.32
CA LEU A 15 8.24 27.91 -16.66
C LEU A 15 9.10 27.06 -17.58
N ARG A 16 10.38 27.41 -17.75
CA ARG A 16 11.37 26.64 -18.51
C ARG A 16 12.40 26.04 -17.58
N ALA A 17 12.44 24.71 -17.48
CA ALA A 17 13.45 24.00 -16.71
C ALA A 17 14.78 23.95 -17.45
N ARG A 18 15.90 24.17 -16.74
CA ARG A 18 17.26 24.08 -17.31
C ARG A 18 17.70 22.64 -17.53
N HIS A 19 17.44 21.77 -16.57
CA HIS A 19 17.92 20.38 -16.58
C HIS A 19 16.77 19.40 -16.72
N ALA A 20 15.79 19.43 -15.84
CA ALA A 20 14.75 18.41 -15.79
C ALA A 20 13.40 18.95 -15.27
N VAL A 21 12.34 18.19 -15.55
CA VAL A 21 11.01 18.30 -14.94
C VAL A 21 10.74 16.99 -14.18
N VAL A 22 10.24 17.09 -12.96
CA VAL A 22 9.87 15.92 -12.13
C VAL A 22 8.38 15.95 -11.88
N LEU A 23 7.67 14.89 -12.28
CA LEU A 23 6.26 14.70 -12.02
C LEU A 23 6.10 13.97 -10.67
N ALA A 24 5.57 14.68 -9.67
CA ALA A 24 5.29 14.17 -8.33
C ALA A 24 3.82 14.44 -7.97
N THR A 25 2.92 14.30 -8.93
CA THR A 25 1.51 14.70 -8.85
C THR A 25 0.65 13.75 -8.03
N GLY A 26 1.20 12.57 -7.69
CA GLY A 26 0.55 11.63 -6.79
C GLY A 26 -0.64 10.90 -7.42
N SER A 27 -1.60 10.56 -6.57
CA SER A 27 -2.81 9.82 -6.93
C SER A 27 -4.01 10.30 -6.11
N THR A 28 -5.21 9.99 -6.57
CA THR A 28 -6.49 10.23 -5.89
C THR A 28 -7.19 8.90 -5.59
N ALA A 29 -8.17 8.91 -4.68
CA ALA A 29 -9.01 7.74 -4.45
C ALA A 29 -9.78 7.39 -5.73
N SER A 30 -9.81 6.10 -6.07
CA SER A 30 -10.61 5.58 -7.17
C SER A 30 -12.05 5.40 -6.70
N ILE A 31 -12.99 6.12 -7.33
CA ILE A 31 -14.42 5.94 -7.06
C ILE A 31 -14.96 5.04 -8.18
N PRO A 32 -15.36 3.79 -7.87
CA PRO A 32 -15.87 2.86 -8.87
C PRO A 32 -17.17 3.37 -9.53
N ALA A 33 -17.45 2.88 -10.73
CA ALA A 33 -18.62 3.26 -11.52
C ALA A 33 -19.89 2.56 -11.00
N ILE A 34 -20.18 2.71 -9.71
CA ILE A 34 -21.41 2.24 -9.07
C ILE A 34 -22.46 3.35 -9.22
N PRO A 35 -23.67 3.05 -9.75
CA PRO A 35 -24.75 4.03 -9.90
C PRO A 35 -25.03 4.79 -8.60
N GLY A 36 -24.99 6.13 -8.66
CA GLY A 36 -25.25 7.03 -7.54
C GLY A 36 -24.11 7.19 -6.52
N LEU A 37 -23.04 6.40 -6.63
CA LEU A 37 -21.93 6.48 -5.65
C LEU A 37 -21.18 7.81 -5.75
N ARG A 38 -20.82 8.25 -6.95
CA ARG A 38 -20.11 9.52 -7.15
C ARG A 38 -20.97 10.72 -6.76
N GLU A 39 -22.24 10.68 -7.12
CA GLU A 39 -23.23 11.69 -6.81
C GLU A 39 -23.53 11.78 -5.32
N SER A 40 -23.32 10.67 -4.58
CA SER A 40 -23.46 10.66 -3.14
C SER A 40 -22.29 11.33 -2.39
N LEU A 41 -21.26 11.81 -3.10
CA LEU A 41 -20.08 12.46 -2.54
C LEU A 41 -19.43 11.62 -1.43
N PRO A 42 -18.97 10.38 -1.71
CA PRO A 42 -18.45 9.48 -0.69
C PRO A 42 -17.18 10.03 -0.06
N TRP A 43 -16.94 9.71 1.19
CA TRP A 43 -15.66 9.91 1.84
C TRP A 43 -14.57 9.07 1.17
N THR A 44 -13.35 9.57 1.27
CA THR A 44 -12.14 8.91 0.78
C THR A 44 -11.11 8.82 1.91
N SER A 45 -9.92 8.30 1.61
CA SER A 45 -8.81 8.31 2.57
C SER A 45 -8.50 9.70 3.13
N ARG A 46 -8.74 10.78 2.34
CA ARG A 46 -8.53 12.16 2.78
C ARG A 46 -9.47 12.54 3.93
N ASP A 47 -10.72 12.12 3.84
CA ASP A 47 -11.75 12.44 4.85
C ASP A 47 -11.48 11.68 6.14
N VAL A 48 -11.28 10.35 6.06
CA VAL A 48 -11.06 9.51 7.23
C VAL A 48 -9.75 9.81 7.97
N THR A 49 -8.75 10.40 7.30
CA THR A 49 -7.50 10.85 7.97
C THR A 49 -7.55 12.30 8.47
N ASN A 50 -8.62 13.03 8.19
CA ASN A 50 -8.84 14.42 8.61
C ASN A 50 -10.22 14.56 9.25
N LEU A 51 -10.58 13.66 10.17
CA LEU A 51 -11.88 13.65 10.81
C LEU A 51 -12.11 14.91 11.65
N HIS A 52 -13.24 15.56 11.41
CA HIS A 52 -13.80 16.63 12.23
C HIS A 52 -15.14 16.22 12.84
N GLU A 53 -15.79 15.22 12.30
CA GLU A 53 -17.05 14.66 12.74
C GLU A 53 -16.99 13.15 12.59
N VAL A 54 -17.43 12.41 13.62
CA VAL A 54 -17.54 10.95 13.58
C VAL A 54 -19.01 10.60 13.32
N PRO A 55 -19.35 10.01 12.16
CA PRO A 55 -20.72 9.54 11.90
C PRO A 55 -21.07 8.36 12.78
N ASP A 56 -22.33 8.23 13.19
CA ASP A 56 -22.78 7.10 14.03
C ASP A 56 -22.68 5.76 13.27
N ARG A 57 -23.00 5.74 11.96
CA ARG A 57 -23.01 4.55 11.11
C ARG A 57 -22.22 4.82 9.83
N VAL A 58 -21.25 3.96 9.56
CA VAL A 58 -20.37 4.11 8.40
C VAL A 58 -20.30 2.80 7.61
N ALA A 59 -20.50 2.86 6.30
CA ALA A 59 -20.17 1.77 5.40
C ALA A 59 -18.82 2.05 4.73
N ILE A 60 -17.89 1.09 4.76
CA ILE A 60 -16.61 1.17 4.06
C ILE A 60 -16.64 0.19 2.91
N VAL A 61 -16.42 0.66 1.69
CA VAL A 61 -16.37 -0.16 0.47
C VAL A 61 -14.91 -0.43 0.11
N GLY A 62 -14.50 -1.69 0.24
CA GLY A 62 -13.13 -2.17 -0.02
C GLY A 62 -12.59 -3.06 1.11
N GLY A 63 -11.55 -3.85 0.82
CA GLY A 63 -10.92 -4.77 1.79
C GLY A 63 -9.40 -4.61 1.89
N GLY A 64 -8.86 -3.51 1.34
CA GLY A 64 -7.43 -3.21 1.36
C GLY A 64 -6.99 -2.43 2.60
N VAL A 65 -5.71 -1.99 2.60
CA VAL A 65 -5.06 -1.30 3.72
C VAL A 65 -5.90 -0.14 4.26
N VAL A 66 -6.30 0.80 3.40
CA VAL A 66 -7.09 1.98 3.82
C VAL A 66 -8.43 1.59 4.45
N ALA A 67 -9.09 0.57 3.90
CA ALA A 67 -10.36 0.08 4.43
C ALA A 67 -10.21 -0.51 5.83
N CYS A 68 -9.22 -1.39 6.03
CA CYS A 68 -8.96 -2.04 7.30
C CYS A 68 -8.53 -1.04 8.39
N GLU A 69 -7.62 -0.11 8.04
CA GLU A 69 -7.19 0.94 8.96
C GLU A 69 -8.37 1.87 9.34
N ALA A 70 -9.15 2.34 8.35
CA ALA A 70 -10.31 3.18 8.60
C ALA A 70 -11.35 2.48 9.49
N ALA A 71 -11.57 1.18 9.30
CA ALA A 71 -12.47 0.39 10.13
C ALA A 71 -12.03 0.37 11.60
N VAL A 72 -10.72 0.20 11.86
CA VAL A 72 -10.15 0.21 13.22
C VAL A 72 -10.43 1.53 13.92
N TRP A 73 -9.98 2.66 13.34
CA TRP A 73 -10.10 3.92 14.07
C TRP A 73 -11.52 4.48 14.11
N LEU A 74 -12.37 4.28 13.08
CA LEU A 74 -13.76 4.72 13.12
C LEU A 74 -14.54 3.95 14.21
N GLN A 75 -14.33 2.64 14.30
CA GLN A 75 -14.91 1.83 15.35
C GLN A 75 -14.42 2.26 16.74
N ALA A 76 -13.10 2.50 16.90
CA ALA A 76 -12.54 2.97 18.17
C ALA A 76 -13.05 4.37 18.59
N LEU A 77 -13.46 5.18 17.63
CA LEU A 77 -14.10 6.50 17.86
C LEU A 77 -15.61 6.40 18.11
N GLY A 78 -16.19 5.20 18.11
CA GLY A 78 -17.57 4.93 18.47
C GLY A 78 -18.54 4.76 17.30
N ALA A 79 -18.08 4.78 16.03
CA ALA A 79 -18.93 4.51 14.89
C ALA A 79 -19.31 3.03 14.80
N GLN A 80 -20.54 2.75 14.37
CA GLN A 80 -20.96 1.42 13.91
C GLN A 80 -20.45 1.25 12.47
N VAL A 81 -19.46 0.37 12.28
CA VAL A 81 -18.79 0.19 10.99
C VAL A 81 -19.24 -1.11 10.32
N THR A 82 -19.68 -1.00 9.06
CA THR A 82 -19.88 -2.15 8.16
C THR A 82 -18.84 -2.10 7.07
N LEU A 83 -18.02 -3.15 6.96
CA LEU A 83 -16.97 -3.29 5.93
C LEU A 83 -17.49 -4.19 4.80
N LEU A 84 -17.65 -3.64 3.60
CA LEU A 84 -18.18 -4.31 2.42
C LEU A 84 -17.05 -4.66 1.46
N VAL A 85 -16.76 -5.93 1.30
CA VAL A 85 -15.62 -6.46 0.55
C VAL A 85 -16.13 -7.33 -0.60
N ALA A 86 -15.85 -6.93 -1.85
CA ALA A 86 -16.27 -7.68 -3.02
C ALA A 86 -15.55 -9.04 -3.15
N GLY A 87 -14.33 -9.15 -2.66
CA GLY A 87 -13.57 -10.41 -2.61
C GLY A 87 -13.87 -11.23 -1.35
N GLU A 88 -13.30 -12.43 -1.30
CA GLU A 88 -13.51 -13.38 -0.20
C GLU A 88 -12.67 -13.08 1.05
N ALA A 89 -11.66 -12.22 0.97
CA ALA A 89 -10.73 -11.96 2.06
C ALA A 89 -10.27 -10.50 2.10
N LEU A 90 -9.80 -10.07 3.29
CA LEU A 90 -9.11 -8.79 3.49
C LEU A 90 -7.65 -8.92 3.08
N LEU A 91 -7.01 -7.77 2.78
CA LEU A 91 -5.57 -7.63 2.57
C LEU A 91 -4.98 -8.65 1.58
N THR A 92 -5.66 -8.95 0.48
CA THR A 92 -5.33 -10.01 -0.49
C THR A 92 -3.95 -9.89 -1.14
N ARG A 93 -3.24 -8.78 -0.93
CA ARG A 93 -1.84 -8.59 -1.37
C ARG A 93 -0.80 -9.05 -0.33
N HIS A 94 -1.24 -9.43 0.85
CA HIS A 94 -0.41 -9.96 1.93
C HIS A 94 -0.56 -11.49 2.01
N GLU A 95 0.18 -12.12 2.93
CA GLU A 95 -0.03 -13.53 3.25
C GLU A 95 -1.46 -13.75 3.75
N PRO A 96 -2.13 -14.86 3.39
CA PRO A 96 -3.54 -15.08 3.74
C PRO A 96 -3.84 -14.93 5.22
N PHE A 97 -2.98 -15.47 6.09
CA PHE A 97 -3.16 -15.38 7.54
C PHE A 97 -3.21 -13.93 8.07
N ALA A 98 -2.62 -12.97 7.32
CA ALA A 98 -2.68 -11.57 7.71
C ALA A 98 -4.10 -11.00 7.56
N GLY A 99 -4.76 -11.33 6.44
CA GLY A 99 -6.17 -10.97 6.23
C GLY A 99 -7.08 -11.63 7.25
N ASP A 100 -6.85 -12.92 7.54
CA ASP A 100 -7.66 -13.71 8.49
C ASP A 100 -7.58 -13.15 9.92
N LEU A 101 -6.37 -12.87 10.41
CA LEU A 101 -6.17 -12.33 11.76
C LEU A 101 -6.76 -10.91 11.91
N VAL A 102 -6.62 -10.06 10.88
CA VAL A 102 -7.22 -8.72 10.89
C VAL A 102 -8.75 -8.82 10.83
N ALA A 103 -9.32 -9.70 9.99
CA ALA A 103 -10.76 -9.87 9.88
C ALA A 103 -11.36 -10.37 11.19
N ALA A 104 -10.75 -11.38 11.83
CA ALA A 104 -11.19 -11.91 13.11
C ALA A 104 -11.22 -10.82 14.18
N ARG A 105 -10.14 -10.02 14.28
CA ARG A 105 -10.04 -8.96 15.29
C ARG A 105 -10.99 -7.80 15.03
N LEU A 106 -11.22 -7.42 13.76
CA LEU A 106 -12.25 -6.43 13.41
C LEU A 106 -13.65 -6.89 13.85
N ALA A 107 -14.00 -8.16 13.58
CA ALA A 107 -15.27 -8.73 14.01
C ALA A 107 -15.40 -8.77 15.54
N GLU A 108 -14.36 -9.19 16.28
CA GLU A 108 -14.32 -9.16 17.75
C GLU A 108 -14.51 -7.75 18.32
N SER A 109 -14.00 -6.72 17.62
CA SER A 109 -14.18 -5.32 18.04
C SER A 109 -15.54 -4.74 17.72
N GLY A 110 -16.42 -5.48 17.02
CA GLY A 110 -17.77 -5.09 16.67
C GLY A 110 -17.94 -4.50 15.27
N VAL A 111 -16.91 -4.58 14.41
CA VAL A 111 -17.04 -4.25 12.98
C VAL A 111 -17.81 -5.37 12.26
N ASP A 112 -18.87 -5.02 11.52
CA ASP A 112 -19.61 -5.95 10.67
C ASP A 112 -18.82 -6.18 9.34
N VAL A 113 -18.02 -7.23 9.31
CA VAL A 113 -17.18 -7.59 8.15
C VAL A 113 -17.94 -8.51 7.21
N ARG A 114 -18.24 -8.03 6.00
CA ARG A 114 -18.98 -8.78 4.98
C ARG A 114 -18.10 -8.97 3.73
N THR A 115 -17.67 -10.19 3.49
CA THR A 115 -16.91 -10.61 2.29
C THR A 115 -17.85 -11.19 1.22
N GLY A 116 -17.40 -11.24 -0.03
CA GLY A 116 -18.24 -11.67 -1.16
C GLY A 116 -19.40 -10.72 -1.47
N ILE A 117 -19.35 -9.48 -0.96
CA ILE A 117 -20.46 -8.52 -1.06
C ILE A 117 -20.15 -7.42 -2.09
N GLY A 118 -20.95 -7.37 -3.16
CA GLY A 118 -20.98 -6.26 -4.10
C GLY A 118 -21.91 -5.11 -3.65
N VAL A 119 -21.61 -3.91 -4.13
CA VAL A 119 -22.52 -2.76 -4.03
C VAL A 119 -23.05 -2.45 -5.42
N ASP A 120 -24.36 -2.58 -5.62
CA ASP A 120 -25.01 -2.38 -6.91
C ASP A 120 -25.41 -0.91 -7.14
N ARG A 121 -25.90 -0.25 -6.09
CA ARG A 121 -26.39 1.13 -6.15
C ARG A 121 -26.20 1.84 -4.83
N VAL A 122 -25.97 3.15 -4.92
CA VAL A 122 -25.90 4.06 -3.78
C VAL A 122 -26.82 5.23 -4.01
N HIS A 123 -27.52 5.67 -2.97
CA HIS A 123 -28.36 6.86 -3.00
C HIS A 123 -28.19 7.64 -1.69
N ARG A 124 -27.87 8.91 -1.78
CA ARG A 124 -27.91 9.86 -0.65
C ARG A 124 -29.14 10.71 -0.76
N SER A 125 -29.90 10.86 0.33
CA SER A 125 -31.17 11.60 0.32
C SER A 125 -30.99 13.10 0.05
N GLU A 126 -29.87 13.67 0.51
CA GLU A 126 -29.52 15.08 0.37
C GLU A 126 -28.01 15.24 0.42
N THR A 127 -27.44 16.08 -0.43
CA THR A 127 -26.01 16.43 -0.41
C THR A 127 -25.81 17.87 0.03
N VAL A 128 -24.70 18.11 0.78
CA VAL A 128 -24.21 19.45 1.10
C VAL A 128 -22.85 19.68 0.46
N ALA A 129 -22.40 20.91 0.37
CA ALA A 129 -21.07 21.23 -0.15
C ALA A 129 -20.01 20.47 0.68
N PRO A 130 -19.17 19.63 0.03
CA PRO A 130 -18.25 18.75 0.74
C PRO A 130 -17.19 19.56 1.50
N ARG A 131 -16.96 19.16 2.75
CA ARG A 131 -15.86 19.65 3.59
C ARG A 131 -15.12 18.43 4.13
N THR A 132 -13.82 18.39 3.92
CA THR A 132 -12.99 17.25 4.36
C THR A 132 -13.25 16.90 5.81
N GLY A 133 -13.52 15.62 6.08
CA GLY A 133 -13.75 15.08 7.43
C GLY A 133 -15.08 15.45 8.09
N HIS A 134 -16.00 16.08 7.37
CA HIS A 134 -17.39 16.31 7.81
C HIS A 134 -18.35 15.46 6.99
N ARG A 135 -19.54 15.23 7.50
CA ARG A 135 -20.61 14.54 6.75
C ARG A 135 -20.98 15.34 5.51
N HIS A 136 -21.18 14.64 4.40
CA HIS A 136 -21.49 15.26 3.10
C HIS A 136 -23.01 15.33 2.82
N GLY A 137 -23.85 15.17 3.84
CA GLY A 137 -25.29 15.35 3.72
C GLY A 137 -26.11 14.39 4.56
N GLY A 138 -27.32 14.10 4.08
CA GLY A 138 -28.26 13.17 4.72
C GLY A 138 -27.83 11.70 4.62
N PRO A 139 -28.65 10.78 5.13
CA PRO A 139 -28.37 9.33 5.11
C PRO A 139 -28.09 8.79 3.72
N VAL A 140 -27.22 7.79 3.67
CA VAL A 140 -26.83 7.06 2.45
C VAL A 140 -27.45 5.66 2.50
N THR A 141 -28.11 5.29 1.41
CA THR A 141 -28.72 3.97 1.22
C THR A 141 -27.90 3.19 0.20
N LEU A 142 -27.40 2.00 0.56
CA LEU A 142 -26.64 1.10 -0.30
C LEU A 142 -27.49 -0.14 -0.61
N THR A 143 -27.66 -0.49 -1.88
CA THR A 143 -28.15 -1.79 -2.31
C THR A 143 -26.96 -2.73 -2.42
N VAL A 144 -26.93 -3.79 -1.62
CA VAL A 144 -25.84 -4.76 -1.55
C VAL A 144 -26.27 -6.07 -2.21
N THR A 145 -25.30 -6.76 -2.83
CA THR A 145 -25.53 -7.99 -3.59
C THR A 145 -24.51 -9.06 -3.22
N VAL A 146 -24.94 -10.33 -3.32
CA VAL A 146 -24.08 -11.52 -3.33
C VAL A 146 -24.25 -12.15 -4.69
N ASP A 147 -23.17 -12.40 -5.44
CA ASP A 147 -23.19 -12.95 -6.80
C ASP A 147 -24.17 -12.21 -7.74
N GLY A 148 -24.30 -10.90 -7.58
CA GLY A 148 -25.21 -10.05 -8.37
C GLY A 148 -26.68 -10.13 -7.97
N VAL A 149 -27.02 -10.88 -6.91
CA VAL A 149 -28.38 -10.98 -6.36
C VAL A 149 -28.50 -10.09 -5.13
N THR A 150 -29.54 -9.26 -5.07
CA THR A 150 -29.80 -8.40 -3.91
C THR A 150 -30.01 -9.24 -2.65
N VAL A 151 -29.31 -8.88 -1.58
CA VAL A 151 -29.40 -9.61 -0.30
C VAL A 151 -30.75 -9.35 0.37
N ASP A 152 -31.36 -10.41 0.85
CA ASP A 152 -32.58 -10.32 1.66
C ASP A 152 -32.30 -9.56 2.99
N GLY A 153 -33.22 -8.68 3.38
CA GLY A 153 -33.07 -7.82 4.58
C GLY A 153 -33.14 -6.32 4.28
N GLY A 154 -33.25 -5.98 3.01
CA GLY A 154 -33.36 -4.59 2.56
C GLY A 154 -32.01 -3.87 2.41
N PRO A 155 -32.05 -2.60 1.99
CA PRO A 155 -30.85 -1.81 1.77
C PRO A 155 -30.16 -1.44 3.09
N LEU A 156 -28.84 -1.36 3.08
CA LEU A 156 -28.04 -0.85 4.19
C LEU A 156 -28.15 0.69 4.24
N VAL A 157 -28.58 1.23 5.37
CA VAL A 157 -28.69 2.67 5.59
C VAL A 157 -27.67 3.13 6.60
N VAL A 158 -26.79 4.06 6.20
CA VAL A 158 -25.70 4.61 7.01
C VAL A 158 -25.68 6.14 6.93
N ASP A 159 -24.89 6.78 7.80
CA ASP A 159 -24.74 8.23 7.80
C ASP A 159 -23.64 8.70 6.84
N GLU A 160 -22.63 7.84 6.60
CA GLU A 160 -21.58 8.12 5.63
C GLU A 160 -21.07 6.85 4.94
N VAL A 161 -20.58 6.99 3.73
CA VAL A 161 -19.93 5.92 2.96
C VAL A 161 -18.50 6.29 2.63
N VAL A 162 -17.56 5.40 2.92
CA VAL A 162 -16.13 5.55 2.61
C VAL A 162 -15.78 4.66 1.42
N VAL A 163 -15.09 5.21 0.42
CA VAL A 163 -14.58 4.45 -0.72
C VAL A 163 -13.08 4.22 -0.55
N ALA A 164 -12.70 2.95 -0.43
CA ALA A 164 -11.33 2.47 -0.26
C ALA A 164 -10.97 1.34 -1.25
N THR A 165 -11.43 1.47 -2.50
CA THR A 165 -11.33 0.43 -3.55
C THR A 165 -10.09 0.54 -4.43
N GLY A 166 -9.21 1.52 -4.18
CA GLY A 166 -7.98 1.72 -4.95
C GLY A 166 -7.66 3.18 -5.19
N ARG A 167 -6.67 3.41 -6.05
CA ARG A 167 -6.16 4.75 -6.39
C ARG A 167 -6.01 4.92 -7.89
N THR A 168 -6.19 6.15 -8.35
CA THR A 168 -6.02 6.58 -9.74
C THR A 168 -4.90 7.64 -9.79
N PRO A 169 -3.90 7.52 -10.69
CA PRO A 169 -2.81 8.49 -10.79
C PRO A 169 -3.32 9.85 -11.26
N SER A 170 -2.72 10.92 -10.75
CA SER A 170 -3.05 12.30 -11.14
C SER A 170 -2.26 12.69 -12.41
N THR A 171 -2.64 12.10 -13.55
CA THR A 171 -1.98 12.26 -14.86
C THR A 171 -2.88 12.85 -15.95
N ALA A 172 -4.20 12.95 -15.73
CA ALA A 172 -5.18 13.30 -16.77
C ALA A 172 -4.95 14.70 -17.36
N ASP A 173 -4.54 15.67 -16.54
CA ASP A 173 -4.47 17.09 -16.92
C ASP A 173 -3.03 17.62 -16.99
N LEU A 174 -2.06 16.75 -17.27
CA LEU A 174 -0.63 17.12 -17.32
C LEU A 174 -0.15 17.48 -18.74
N GLY A 175 -1.00 17.37 -19.77
CA GLY A 175 -0.60 17.61 -21.14
C GLY A 175 0.47 16.61 -21.65
N LEU A 176 0.37 15.35 -21.21
CA LEU A 176 1.35 14.30 -21.53
C LEU A 176 1.47 14.02 -23.03
N ASP A 177 0.41 14.25 -23.79
CA ASP A 177 0.37 14.18 -25.24
C ASP A 177 1.29 15.19 -25.92
N THR A 178 1.50 16.36 -25.31
CA THR A 178 2.41 17.40 -25.82
C THR A 178 3.89 17.00 -25.74
N VAL A 179 4.22 15.98 -24.97
CA VAL A 179 5.57 15.38 -24.89
C VAL A 179 5.64 13.99 -25.53
N GLY A 180 4.60 13.61 -26.29
CA GLY A 180 4.56 12.36 -27.04
C GLY A 180 4.05 11.14 -26.27
N LEU A 181 3.60 11.30 -25.02
CA LEU A 181 3.03 10.21 -24.22
C LEU A 181 1.54 10.05 -24.53
N THR A 182 1.20 8.99 -25.27
CA THR A 182 -0.17 8.59 -25.51
C THR A 182 -0.72 7.71 -24.37
N ARG A 183 -2.02 7.49 -24.33
CA ARG A 183 -2.67 6.61 -23.36
C ARG A 183 -2.05 5.20 -23.31
N ASP A 184 -1.65 4.68 -24.46
CA ASP A 184 -1.07 3.34 -24.60
C ASP A 184 0.37 3.24 -24.03
N ALA A 185 1.05 4.37 -23.89
CA ALA A 185 2.35 4.43 -23.22
C ALA A 185 2.25 4.36 -21.69
N LEU A 186 1.04 4.56 -21.15
CA LEU A 186 0.77 4.52 -19.71
C LEU A 186 0.41 3.10 -19.26
N ARG A 187 0.60 2.82 -17.96
CA ARG A 187 0.23 1.53 -17.36
C ARG A 187 -1.10 1.61 -16.63
N GLY A 188 -1.95 0.58 -16.79
CA GLY A 188 -3.21 0.44 -16.07
C GLY A 188 -4.09 1.70 -16.17
N PRO A 189 -4.55 2.29 -15.06
CA PRO A 189 -5.46 3.45 -15.08
C PRO A 189 -4.78 4.76 -15.52
N GLY A 190 -3.49 4.74 -15.86
CA GLY A 190 -2.75 5.92 -16.36
C GLY A 190 -1.45 6.21 -15.62
N TYR A 191 -0.83 5.22 -14.97
CA TYR A 191 0.48 5.37 -14.32
C TYR A 191 1.60 5.55 -15.33
N LEU A 192 2.57 6.41 -15.00
CA LEU A 192 3.76 6.65 -15.81
C LEU A 192 4.76 5.49 -15.67
N ARG A 193 5.25 4.98 -16.81
CA ARG A 193 6.36 4.01 -16.82
C ARG A 193 7.67 4.74 -16.67
N THR A 194 8.55 4.22 -15.84
CA THR A 194 9.90 4.77 -15.63
C THR A 194 10.94 3.66 -15.71
N ASP A 195 12.18 4.04 -16.06
CA ASP A 195 13.35 3.18 -15.92
C ASP A 195 13.84 3.11 -14.45
N GLU A 196 14.98 2.48 -14.21
CA GLU A 196 15.62 2.38 -12.89
C GLU A 196 16.10 3.74 -12.34
N HIS A 197 16.35 4.71 -13.20
CA HIS A 197 16.72 6.08 -12.84
C HIS A 197 15.51 7.00 -12.66
N LEU A 198 14.29 6.43 -12.79
CA LEU A 198 13.01 7.13 -12.71
C LEU A 198 12.78 8.14 -13.86
N ALA A 199 13.51 8.03 -14.98
CA ALA A 199 13.21 8.73 -16.20
C ALA A 199 11.95 8.14 -16.86
N VAL A 200 11.06 9.01 -17.35
CA VAL A 200 9.79 8.60 -17.96
C VAL A 200 10.05 7.97 -19.32
N GLN A 201 9.64 6.72 -19.49
CA GLN A 201 9.82 5.98 -20.73
C GLN A 201 8.94 6.57 -21.85
N GLY A 202 9.48 6.59 -23.07
CA GLY A 202 8.78 7.13 -24.25
C GLY A 202 8.99 8.64 -24.47
N VAL A 203 9.79 9.31 -23.62
CA VAL A 203 10.18 10.71 -23.80
C VAL A 203 11.67 10.80 -24.09
N GLU A 204 12.03 11.37 -25.24
CA GLU A 204 13.43 11.52 -25.64
C GLU A 204 14.19 12.52 -24.76
N GLY A 205 15.45 12.22 -24.47
CA GLY A 205 16.45 13.13 -23.91
C GLY A 205 16.51 13.18 -22.40
N ASP A 206 15.94 12.19 -21.71
CA ASP A 206 16.08 11.96 -20.24
C ASP A 206 15.95 13.21 -19.36
N TRP A 207 14.99 14.06 -19.67
CA TRP A 207 14.73 15.30 -18.95
C TRP A 207 13.42 15.27 -18.14
N LEU A 208 12.54 14.28 -18.39
CA LEU A 208 11.27 14.11 -17.69
C LEU A 208 11.37 12.91 -16.76
N TYR A 209 11.11 13.12 -15.48
CA TYR A 209 11.15 12.12 -14.43
C TYR A 209 9.79 12.00 -13.74
N ALA A 210 9.52 10.86 -13.09
CA ALA A 210 8.34 10.68 -12.26
C ALA A 210 8.69 9.94 -10.98
N VAL A 211 8.09 10.37 -9.85
CA VAL A 211 8.31 9.82 -8.51
C VAL A 211 7.01 9.68 -7.72
N GLY A 212 6.96 8.73 -6.81
CA GLY A 212 5.82 8.47 -5.94
C GLY A 212 4.65 7.83 -6.66
N ASP A 213 3.45 8.05 -6.17
CA ASP A 213 2.23 7.36 -6.60
C ASP A 213 1.97 7.45 -8.10
N VAL A 214 2.36 8.53 -8.76
CA VAL A 214 2.14 8.73 -10.18
C VAL A 214 2.81 7.66 -11.06
N THR A 215 3.83 6.97 -10.54
CA THR A 215 4.50 5.84 -11.21
C THR A 215 3.75 4.53 -11.04
N GLY A 216 2.92 4.41 -10.00
CA GLY A 216 2.20 3.18 -9.65
C GLY A 216 3.11 2.03 -9.21
N ARG A 217 4.39 2.28 -8.92
CA ARG A 217 5.31 1.27 -8.42
C ARG A 217 4.94 0.87 -6.99
N ALA A 218 5.02 1.84 -6.05
CA ALA A 218 4.60 1.65 -4.67
C ALA A 218 3.90 2.91 -4.18
N LEU A 219 2.63 2.79 -3.77
CA LEU A 219 1.76 3.89 -3.36
C LEU A 219 1.99 4.23 -1.88
N LEU A 220 3.26 4.51 -1.52
CA LEU A 220 3.74 4.69 -0.15
C LEU A 220 4.62 5.94 -0.04
N THR A 221 4.37 6.74 1.00
CA THR A 221 5.06 8.02 1.22
C THR A 221 6.58 7.86 1.33
N HIS A 222 7.04 6.85 2.07
CA HIS A 222 8.49 6.61 2.24
C HIS A 222 9.15 6.19 0.93
N GLN A 223 8.44 5.46 0.06
CA GLN A 223 8.95 5.08 -1.26
C GLN A 223 9.04 6.29 -2.19
N GLY A 224 8.04 7.16 -2.21
CA GLY A 224 8.10 8.42 -2.95
C GLY A 224 9.25 9.32 -2.50
N LYS A 225 9.53 9.40 -1.19
CA LYS A 225 10.69 10.13 -0.66
C LYS A 225 12.03 9.48 -1.06
N TYR A 226 12.11 8.16 -1.07
CA TYR A 226 13.28 7.41 -1.54
C TYR A 226 13.54 7.70 -3.02
N GLN A 227 12.52 7.58 -3.86
CA GLN A 227 12.60 7.89 -5.30
C GLN A 227 12.99 9.35 -5.55
N GLY A 228 12.48 10.29 -4.75
CA GLY A 228 12.87 11.70 -4.84
C GLY A 228 14.36 11.93 -4.58
N ARG A 229 14.99 11.18 -3.67
CA ARG A 229 16.46 11.24 -3.45
C ARG A 229 17.23 10.71 -4.64
N ILE A 230 16.78 9.60 -5.23
CA ILE A 230 17.41 9.02 -6.44
C ILE A 230 17.36 10.02 -7.59
N VAL A 231 16.16 10.55 -7.90
CA VAL A 231 15.98 11.50 -9.01
C VAL A 231 16.82 12.76 -8.80
N GLY A 232 16.89 13.28 -7.57
CA GLY A 232 17.74 14.42 -7.23
C GLY A 232 19.22 14.14 -7.54
N ALA A 233 19.72 12.97 -7.16
CA ALA A 233 21.10 12.55 -7.43
C ALA A 233 21.36 12.36 -8.92
N VAL A 234 20.43 11.72 -9.65
CA VAL A 234 20.50 11.52 -11.11
C VAL A 234 20.56 12.84 -11.85
N ILE A 235 19.67 13.79 -11.55
CA ILE A 235 19.62 15.11 -12.20
C ILE A 235 20.92 15.88 -11.94
N SER A 236 21.43 15.87 -10.71
CA SER A 236 22.69 16.51 -10.35
C SER A 236 23.86 15.90 -11.12
N ALA A 237 23.97 14.57 -11.14
CA ALA A 237 25.04 13.89 -11.85
C ALA A 237 25.02 14.19 -13.36
N ARG A 238 23.86 14.14 -14.01
CA ARG A 238 23.69 14.49 -15.42
C ARG A 238 24.01 15.96 -15.71
N ALA A 239 23.59 16.88 -14.83
CA ALA A 239 23.89 18.32 -14.98
C ALA A 239 25.39 18.63 -14.89
N GLU A 240 26.14 17.84 -14.13
CA GLU A 240 27.59 17.98 -13.92
C GLU A 240 28.40 17.07 -14.89
N GLY A 241 27.74 16.31 -15.77
CA GLY A 241 28.40 15.38 -16.70
C GLY A 241 29.07 14.19 -15.99
N ARG A 242 28.61 13.86 -14.76
CA ARG A 242 29.09 12.69 -14.02
C ARG A 242 28.39 11.41 -14.53
N PRO A 243 29.09 10.28 -14.63
CA PRO A 243 28.47 9.00 -14.98
C PRO A 243 27.50 8.55 -13.89
N LEU A 244 26.43 7.86 -14.28
CA LEU A 244 25.47 7.25 -13.35
C LEU A 244 25.94 5.88 -12.85
N ASP A 245 26.83 5.22 -13.58
CA ASP A 245 27.42 3.94 -13.19
C ASP A 245 28.51 4.18 -12.12
N ALA A 246 28.17 3.98 -10.87
CA ALA A 246 29.03 4.29 -9.72
C ALA A 246 29.83 3.06 -9.20
N GLY A 247 30.18 2.10 -10.05
CA GLY A 247 30.98 0.93 -9.66
C GLY A 247 30.13 -0.30 -9.26
N PRO A 248 30.73 -1.32 -8.62
CA PRO A 248 30.03 -2.56 -8.30
C PRO A 248 28.96 -2.35 -7.23
N GLY A 249 27.74 -2.76 -7.55
CA GLY A 249 26.57 -2.69 -6.69
C GLY A 249 25.59 -1.58 -7.06
N PRO A 250 24.39 -1.58 -6.45
CA PRO A 250 23.38 -0.55 -6.70
C PRO A 250 23.88 0.78 -6.14
N GLY A 251 24.27 1.68 -7.03
CA GLY A 251 24.66 3.03 -6.66
C GLY A 251 23.47 3.90 -6.24
N PRO A 252 23.71 5.18 -5.88
CA PRO A 252 22.65 6.08 -5.40
C PRO A 252 21.68 6.53 -6.52
N TYR A 253 21.85 6.03 -7.74
CA TYR A 253 21.16 6.49 -8.94
C TYR A 253 20.07 5.55 -9.44
N ALA A 254 19.88 4.38 -8.81
CA ALA A 254 18.88 3.41 -9.23
C ALA A 254 17.87 3.11 -8.13
N ASP A 255 16.60 2.98 -8.51
CA ASP A 255 15.54 2.44 -7.65
C ASP A 255 15.63 0.91 -7.64
N VAL A 256 16.27 0.38 -6.60
CA VAL A 256 16.46 -1.06 -6.40
C VAL A 256 15.44 -1.65 -5.43
N ALA A 257 14.64 -0.81 -4.78
CA ALA A 257 13.63 -1.25 -3.83
C ALA A 257 12.35 -1.73 -4.52
N ASP A 258 12.15 -1.37 -5.78
CA ASP A 258 10.94 -1.69 -6.53
C ASP A 258 11.25 -2.16 -7.95
N SER A 259 10.38 -2.99 -8.52
CA SER A 259 10.53 -3.48 -9.90
C SER A 259 10.14 -2.40 -10.92
N PRO A 260 10.95 -2.18 -11.99
CA PRO A 260 10.58 -1.28 -13.09
C PRO A 260 9.24 -1.62 -13.75
N ASP A 261 8.84 -2.89 -13.72
CA ASP A 261 7.58 -3.37 -14.32
C ASP A 261 6.35 -3.10 -13.44
N GLY A 262 6.56 -2.50 -12.27
CA GLY A 262 5.50 -1.97 -11.37
C GLY A 262 4.75 -3.03 -10.58
N GLY A 263 5.37 -4.13 -10.29
CA GLY A 263 5.00 -4.96 -9.14
C GLY A 263 5.47 -4.31 -7.85
N THR A 264 4.94 -4.72 -6.70
CA THR A 264 5.62 -4.47 -5.44
C THR A 264 7.00 -5.11 -5.54
N GLY A 265 8.05 -4.29 -5.61
CA GLY A 265 9.42 -4.77 -5.71
C GLY A 265 9.81 -5.61 -4.50
N PRO A 266 10.84 -6.44 -4.64
CA PRO A 266 11.20 -7.40 -3.61
C PRO A 266 11.72 -6.76 -2.31
N ALA A 267 11.75 -5.44 -2.20
CA ALA A 267 12.31 -4.76 -1.01
C ALA A 267 11.49 -3.55 -0.54
N VAL A 268 10.23 -3.44 -0.94
CA VAL A 268 9.33 -2.36 -0.48
C VAL A 268 8.66 -2.76 0.84
N PRO A 269 9.03 -2.13 1.98
CA PRO A 269 8.38 -2.42 3.25
C PRO A 269 7.01 -1.74 3.33
N GLN A 270 6.02 -2.42 3.92
CA GLN A 270 4.71 -1.88 4.20
C GLN A 270 4.23 -2.28 5.59
N VAL A 271 3.63 -1.33 6.31
CA VAL A 271 2.89 -1.59 7.54
C VAL A 271 1.44 -1.22 7.33
N VAL A 272 0.54 -2.08 7.77
CA VAL A 272 -0.90 -1.82 7.94
C VAL A 272 -1.13 -1.57 9.42
N PHE A 273 -1.57 -0.37 9.77
CA PHE A 273 -1.75 0.08 11.15
C PHE A 273 -3.14 -0.32 11.68
N THR A 274 -3.40 -1.61 11.65
CA THR A 274 -4.55 -2.25 12.31
C THR A 274 -4.15 -2.75 13.72
N ASP A 275 -5.07 -3.33 14.48
CA ASP A 275 -4.77 -4.15 15.66
C ASP A 275 -5.36 -5.54 15.40
N PRO A 276 -4.53 -6.59 15.15
CA PRO A 276 -3.06 -6.58 15.08
C PRO A 276 -2.50 -5.80 13.88
N GLN A 277 -1.28 -5.26 14.00
CA GLN A 277 -0.56 -4.68 12.87
C GLN A 277 -0.14 -5.78 11.89
N VAL A 278 -0.01 -5.40 10.61
CA VAL A 278 0.60 -6.25 9.57
C VAL A 278 1.83 -5.54 9.04
N ALA A 279 2.99 -6.14 9.16
CA ALA A 279 4.25 -5.61 8.67
C ALA A 279 4.86 -6.60 7.66
N ALA A 280 5.07 -6.16 6.42
CA ALA A 280 5.55 -7.04 5.34
C ALA A 280 6.59 -6.33 4.47
N VAL A 281 7.54 -7.11 3.95
CA VAL A 281 8.52 -6.69 2.95
C VAL A 281 8.80 -7.86 2.00
N GLY A 282 9.01 -7.55 0.74
CA GLY A 282 9.37 -8.54 -0.27
C GLY A 282 8.19 -9.34 -0.77
N PHE A 283 8.47 -10.53 -1.25
CA PHE A 283 7.47 -11.44 -1.80
C PHE A 283 6.63 -12.11 -0.71
N VAL A 284 5.34 -12.20 -0.95
CA VAL A 284 4.52 -13.25 -0.33
C VAL A 284 4.79 -14.59 -1.04
N GLU A 285 4.52 -15.70 -0.39
CA GLU A 285 4.82 -17.04 -0.93
C GLU A 285 4.27 -17.24 -2.34
N ARG A 286 3.00 -16.89 -2.57
CA ARG A 286 2.34 -17.02 -3.88
C ARG A 286 3.08 -16.26 -4.98
N ASP A 287 3.51 -15.03 -4.70
CA ASP A 287 4.13 -14.15 -5.69
C ASP A 287 5.59 -14.56 -5.95
N ALA A 288 6.28 -15.11 -4.94
CA ALA A 288 7.59 -15.73 -5.10
C ALA A 288 7.53 -16.98 -6.03
N TRP A 289 6.53 -17.84 -5.85
CA TRP A 289 6.27 -18.96 -6.76
C TRP A 289 5.99 -18.47 -8.18
N ALA A 290 5.15 -17.47 -8.34
CA ALA A 290 4.82 -16.88 -9.64
C ALA A 290 6.05 -16.26 -10.34
N ALA A 291 7.01 -15.76 -9.57
CA ALA A 291 8.29 -15.24 -10.06
C ALA A 291 9.32 -16.31 -10.41
N GLY A 292 9.01 -17.61 -10.22
CA GLY A 292 9.89 -18.73 -10.54
C GLY A 292 11.02 -18.96 -9.53
N ILE A 293 10.89 -18.43 -8.31
CA ILE A 293 11.85 -18.64 -7.22
C ILE A 293 11.72 -20.06 -6.68
N ASP A 294 12.83 -20.71 -6.30
CA ASP A 294 12.79 -21.97 -5.54
C ASP A 294 12.42 -21.68 -4.08
N VAL A 295 11.11 -21.57 -3.85
CA VAL A 295 10.54 -21.06 -2.60
C VAL A 295 10.64 -22.05 -1.46
N GLY A 296 11.22 -21.59 -0.34
CA GLY A 296 11.06 -22.19 0.98
C GLY A 296 10.34 -21.22 1.91
N THR A 297 9.57 -21.75 2.85
CA THR A 297 8.90 -20.96 3.87
C THR A 297 9.09 -21.55 5.25
N VAL A 298 9.02 -20.69 6.27
CA VAL A 298 8.88 -21.08 7.68
C VAL A 298 7.92 -20.12 8.36
N GLU A 299 7.15 -20.64 9.28
CA GLU A 299 6.20 -19.87 10.09
C GLU A 299 6.44 -20.12 11.57
N PHE A 300 6.09 -19.15 12.41
CA PHE A 300 6.16 -19.25 13.85
C PHE A 300 5.11 -18.36 14.52
N ASP A 301 4.50 -18.81 15.59
CA ASP A 301 3.54 -18.03 16.36
C ASP A 301 4.27 -17.07 17.30
N LEU A 302 4.01 -15.77 17.12
CA LEU A 302 4.68 -14.71 17.90
C LEU A 302 4.34 -14.77 19.40
N GLY A 303 3.17 -15.31 19.76
CA GLY A 303 2.78 -15.50 21.16
C GLY A 303 3.70 -16.45 21.95
N ASP A 304 4.43 -17.30 21.24
CA ASP A 304 5.33 -18.31 21.85
C ASP A 304 6.75 -17.80 22.15
N VAL A 305 7.05 -16.51 21.88
CA VAL A 305 8.31 -15.91 22.30
C VAL A 305 8.15 -15.15 23.62
N ALA A 306 9.18 -15.24 24.48
CA ALA A 306 9.12 -14.64 25.81
C ALA A 306 8.86 -13.11 25.80
N GLY A 307 9.40 -12.41 24.81
CA GLY A 307 9.17 -10.97 24.63
C GLY A 307 7.72 -10.59 24.36
N ALA A 308 6.93 -11.46 23.74
CA ALA A 308 5.51 -11.22 23.48
C ALA A 308 4.69 -11.14 24.77
N ALA A 309 4.92 -12.06 25.70
CA ALA A 309 4.24 -12.08 27.01
C ALA A 309 4.55 -10.83 27.86
N LEU A 310 5.71 -10.19 27.63
CA LEU A 310 6.06 -8.94 28.32
C LEU A 310 5.37 -7.71 27.74
N LEU A 311 4.99 -7.76 26.45
CA LEU A 311 4.32 -6.65 25.79
C LEU A 311 2.82 -6.62 26.09
N ARG A 312 2.17 -7.78 26.08
CA ARG A 312 0.72 -7.87 26.17
C ARG A 312 0.26 -9.25 26.66
N ASP A 313 -0.61 -9.29 27.64
CA ASP A 313 -1.31 -10.52 28.03
C ASP A 313 -2.13 -11.06 26.85
N GLY A 314 -2.05 -12.37 26.63
CA GLY A 314 -2.74 -13.01 25.51
C GLY A 314 -2.27 -12.53 24.13
N TYR A 315 -0.99 -12.20 24.01
CA TYR A 315 -0.39 -11.83 22.72
C TYR A 315 -0.64 -12.91 21.68
N THR A 316 -1.30 -12.57 20.60
CA THR A 316 -1.52 -13.43 19.44
C THR A 316 -0.87 -12.79 18.21
N GLY A 317 -0.24 -13.60 17.38
CA GLY A 317 0.38 -13.12 16.17
C GLY A 317 1.14 -14.23 15.45
N ARG A 318 1.51 -13.98 14.22
CA ARG A 318 2.24 -14.95 13.38
C ARG A 318 3.32 -14.24 12.58
N ALA A 319 4.43 -14.92 12.41
CA ALA A 319 5.54 -14.52 11.55
C ALA A 319 5.77 -15.57 10.47
N LYS A 320 6.09 -15.13 9.25
CA LYS A 320 6.48 -15.99 8.13
C LYS A 320 7.66 -15.38 7.39
N LEU A 321 8.64 -16.23 7.08
CA LEU A 321 9.72 -15.90 6.16
C LEU A 321 9.54 -16.69 4.86
N VAL A 322 9.79 -16.01 3.74
CA VAL A 322 9.85 -16.57 2.39
C VAL A 322 11.30 -16.44 1.92
N PHE A 323 11.91 -17.53 1.47
CA PHE A 323 13.30 -17.54 1.06
C PHE A 323 13.52 -18.32 -0.23
N ASP A 324 14.56 -17.95 -0.97
CA ASP A 324 15.07 -18.69 -2.11
C ASP A 324 16.01 -19.81 -1.60
N ARG A 325 15.62 -21.08 -1.80
CA ARG A 325 16.44 -22.22 -1.37
C ARG A 325 17.75 -22.34 -2.12
N SER A 326 17.74 -21.98 -3.42
CA SER A 326 18.93 -22.10 -4.28
C SER A 326 19.97 -21.03 -3.98
N ALA A 327 19.53 -19.79 -3.65
CA ALA A 327 20.40 -18.69 -3.31
C ALA A 327 20.69 -18.58 -1.78
N ASP A 328 19.95 -19.31 -0.95
CA ASP A 328 19.97 -19.26 0.53
C ASP A 328 19.80 -17.86 1.11
N VAL A 329 18.88 -17.06 0.52
CA VAL A 329 18.60 -15.68 0.96
C VAL A 329 17.11 -15.45 1.23
N LEU A 330 16.83 -14.51 2.13
CA LEU A 330 15.49 -14.02 2.39
C LEU A 330 14.97 -13.21 1.20
N VAL A 331 13.76 -13.53 0.71
CA VAL A 331 13.08 -12.80 -0.36
C VAL A 331 11.77 -12.16 0.09
N GLY A 332 11.26 -12.53 1.25
CA GLY A 332 10.08 -11.92 1.84
C GLY A 332 9.90 -12.24 3.31
N ALA A 333 9.22 -11.37 4.03
CA ALA A 333 8.83 -11.57 5.43
C ALA A 333 7.50 -10.89 5.72
N THR A 334 6.67 -11.55 6.53
CA THR A 334 5.41 -11.01 7.03
C THR A 334 5.30 -11.28 8.52
N PHE A 335 5.00 -10.22 9.28
CA PHE A 335 4.74 -10.27 10.71
C PHE A 335 3.35 -9.72 10.97
N VAL A 336 2.54 -10.41 11.76
CA VAL A 336 1.21 -9.98 12.18
C VAL A 336 1.13 -10.08 13.69
N GLY A 337 0.82 -8.99 14.36
CA GLY A 337 0.71 -8.95 15.83
C GLY A 337 0.79 -7.53 16.37
N PRO A 338 0.64 -7.34 17.69
CA PRO A 338 0.91 -6.07 18.35
C PRO A 338 2.37 -5.61 18.15
N ASP A 339 2.58 -4.35 17.79
CA ASP A 339 3.89 -3.67 17.68
C ASP A 339 4.92 -4.31 16.71
N VAL A 340 4.44 -5.14 15.76
CA VAL A 340 5.34 -5.83 14.79
C VAL A 340 5.98 -4.90 13.76
N ALA A 341 5.53 -3.66 13.65
CA ALA A 341 6.11 -2.66 12.73
C ALA A 341 7.63 -2.53 12.91
N GLU A 342 8.12 -2.61 14.15
CA GLU A 342 9.54 -2.47 14.47
C GLU A 342 10.38 -3.71 14.07
N LEU A 343 9.77 -4.86 13.85
CA LEU A 343 10.46 -6.06 13.32
C LEU A 343 10.80 -5.92 11.84
N LEU A 344 10.07 -5.07 11.10
CA LEU A 344 10.11 -5.00 9.65
C LEU A 344 11.46 -4.51 9.11
N HIS A 345 12.11 -3.56 9.81
CA HIS A 345 13.32 -2.96 9.27
C HIS A 345 14.49 -3.95 9.20
N ALA A 346 14.60 -4.88 10.15
CA ALA A 346 15.57 -5.97 10.09
C ALA A 346 15.34 -6.86 8.85
N ALA A 347 14.08 -7.21 8.56
CA ALA A 347 13.74 -7.94 7.36
C ALA A 347 14.06 -7.16 6.08
N THR A 348 13.77 -5.86 6.05
CA THR A 348 14.09 -4.99 4.91
C THR A 348 15.60 -4.97 4.62
N ILE A 349 16.44 -4.85 5.67
CA ILE A 349 17.91 -4.90 5.54
C ILE A 349 18.34 -6.26 4.98
N ALA A 350 17.79 -7.36 5.51
CA ALA A 350 18.13 -8.71 5.06
C ALA A 350 17.76 -8.95 3.59
N VAL A 351 16.58 -8.49 3.15
CA VAL A 351 16.13 -8.61 1.76
C VAL A 351 16.97 -7.74 0.82
N VAL A 352 17.13 -6.45 1.13
CA VAL A 352 17.93 -5.50 0.31
C VAL A 352 19.39 -5.95 0.21
N GLY A 353 19.97 -6.34 1.34
CA GLY A 353 21.35 -6.80 1.44
C GLY A 353 21.56 -8.21 0.91
N ARG A 354 20.50 -8.95 0.48
CA ARG A 354 20.56 -10.37 0.12
C ARG A 354 21.37 -11.17 1.14
N VAL A 355 21.09 -10.92 2.43
CA VAL A 355 21.85 -11.52 3.51
C VAL A 355 21.62 -13.04 3.53
N PRO A 356 22.68 -13.88 3.45
CA PRO A 356 22.51 -15.32 3.52
C PRO A 356 21.85 -15.75 4.83
N LEU A 357 20.93 -16.70 4.78
CA LEU A 357 20.24 -17.21 5.99
C LEU A 357 21.22 -17.81 6.98
N ALA A 358 22.33 -18.39 6.47
CA ALA A 358 23.46 -18.83 7.32
C ALA A 358 24.08 -17.67 8.11
N THR A 359 24.13 -16.46 7.56
CA THR A 359 24.60 -15.25 8.25
C THR A 359 23.58 -14.75 9.26
N LEU A 360 22.29 -14.76 8.91
CA LEU A 360 21.20 -14.36 9.81
C LEU A 360 21.14 -15.23 11.08
N TRP A 361 21.58 -16.51 11.00
CA TRP A 361 21.69 -17.38 12.16
C TRP A 361 22.60 -16.81 13.25
N HIS A 362 23.58 -16.00 12.89
CA HIS A 362 24.53 -15.38 13.83
C HIS A 362 24.09 -13.97 14.28
N ALA A 363 22.97 -13.45 13.74
CA ALA A 363 22.35 -12.21 14.18
C ALA A 363 21.48 -12.48 15.43
N VAL A 364 22.12 -12.62 16.58
CA VAL A 364 21.49 -13.05 17.83
C VAL A 364 20.52 -11.97 18.33
N PRO A 365 19.21 -12.27 18.47
CA PRO A 365 18.26 -11.31 19.04
C PRO A 365 18.50 -11.16 20.55
N ALA A 366 18.23 -9.95 21.05
CA ALA A 366 18.28 -9.72 22.50
C ALA A 366 17.12 -10.45 23.19
N TYR A 367 17.39 -11.01 24.37
CA TYR A 367 16.38 -11.70 25.19
C TYR A 367 16.09 -10.88 26.47
N PRO A 368 14.82 -10.76 26.87
CA PRO A 368 13.59 -11.18 26.20
C PRO A 368 13.00 -10.05 25.33
N THR A 369 12.92 -10.27 24.04
CA THR A 369 12.28 -9.35 23.08
C THR A 369 11.46 -10.11 22.04
N VAL A 370 10.53 -9.45 21.34
CA VAL A 370 9.79 -10.08 20.23
C VAL A 370 10.71 -10.43 19.07
N SER A 371 11.87 -9.77 18.94
CA SER A 371 12.88 -10.12 17.94
C SER A 371 13.42 -11.56 18.09
N GLU A 372 13.19 -12.24 19.23
CA GLU A 372 13.51 -13.68 19.40
C GLU A 372 12.84 -14.53 18.30
N VAL A 373 11.73 -14.08 17.71
CA VAL A 373 11.07 -14.78 16.61
C VAL A 373 12.01 -15.08 15.44
N TRP A 374 13.01 -14.24 15.20
CA TRP A 374 14.00 -14.48 14.14
C TRP A 374 14.80 -15.78 14.41
N LEU A 375 15.23 -16.00 15.65
CA LEU A 375 15.90 -17.24 16.03
C LEU A 375 14.95 -18.42 15.86
N ARG A 376 13.72 -18.32 16.36
CA ARG A 376 12.72 -19.41 16.28
C ARG A 376 12.42 -19.81 14.84
N LEU A 377 12.21 -18.85 13.93
CA LEU A 377 12.01 -19.11 12.51
C LEU A 377 13.21 -19.84 11.87
N LEU A 378 14.44 -19.46 12.23
CA LEU A 378 15.65 -20.10 11.71
C LEU A 378 15.88 -21.49 12.31
N GLU A 379 15.48 -21.73 13.57
CA GLU A 379 15.48 -23.05 14.21
C GLU A 379 14.50 -23.99 13.50
N VAL A 380 13.25 -23.56 13.25
CA VAL A 380 12.24 -24.34 12.50
C VAL A 380 12.77 -24.68 11.10
N ARG A 381 13.38 -23.71 10.39
CA ARG A 381 13.98 -23.98 9.07
C ARG A 381 15.04 -25.09 9.12
N ARG A 382 15.81 -25.20 10.20
CA ARG A 382 16.87 -26.23 10.37
C ARG A 382 16.35 -27.59 10.82
N GLY A 383 15.04 -27.74 11.03
CA GLY A 383 14.43 -28.99 11.49
C GLY A 383 14.57 -29.20 12.99
N GLY A 384 14.78 -28.13 13.73
CA GLY A 384 14.82 -28.10 15.18
C GLY A 384 13.56 -27.46 15.73
N GLY A 385 12.48 -28.21 15.77
CA GLY A 385 11.24 -27.88 16.46
C GLY A 385 10.74 -29.08 17.18
#